data_a6c290aed1e35e099e08ce63298b509f
#
_entry.id   a6c290aed1e35e099e08ce63298b509f
#
_cell.length_a   1.000
_cell.length_b   1.000
_cell.length_c   1.000
_cell.angle_alpha   90.00
_cell.angle_beta   90.00
_cell.angle_gamma   90.00
#
_symmetry.space_group_name_H-M   'P 1'
#
loop_
_entity.id
_entity.type
_entity.pdbx_description
1 polymer ?
#
loop_
_entity_poly.entity_id
_entity_poly.type
_entity_poly.pdbx_seq_one_letter_code
_entity_poly.pdbx_strand_id
1 'polypeptide(L)'
;VKLLVIGASGQVGHYVGWLAPKHGHHVMGTSLTRPRSGLVKLDITRRDECESLAHIFKPDAVILTGAMTNVEKCEAEPDLARAVNVEGTRNVIEAFSQTGAAMVYFSTEYVFDGKDGPYREADPIHPISVYGRTKADAENLICKYPHRWLIIRTTVVYGYEPDGRNFFMQLLNRFRKGEPMRVPSDQFSSPTFNFNLAQATLGLIERDCLGTYHVAGERVMSRVQFAQTICTVFHLDHHLIQPVATAELGQKAARPLNAGLLVSKTEGELRDLALLPPHAALEDLKKNWDTFAASWEE
;
A
#
# COMPACT_ATOMS: atom_id res chain seq x y z
N VAL A 1 11.79 -19.18 -3.07
CA VAL A 1 10.51 -19.25 -3.81
C VAL A 1 10.49 -18.25 -4.96
N LYS A 2 9.65 -18.49 -5.98
CA LYS A 2 9.42 -17.59 -7.11
C LYS A 2 8.27 -16.63 -6.78
N LEU A 3 8.56 -15.35 -6.76
CA LEU A 3 7.58 -14.30 -6.48
C LEU A 3 7.27 -13.49 -7.74
N LEU A 4 6.01 -13.34 -8.08
CA LEU A 4 5.54 -12.40 -9.09
C LEU A 4 5.00 -11.15 -8.39
N VAL A 5 5.63 -9.99 -8.62
CA VAL A 5 5.18 -8.71 -8.06
C VAL A 5 4.45 -7.92 -9.14
N ILE A 6 3.13 -7.92 -9.11
CA ILE A 6 2.30 -7.14 -10.04
C ILE A 6 2.18 -5.70 -9.50
N GLY A 7 2.68 -4.74 -10.28
CA GLY A 7 2.78 -3.34 -9.87
C GLY A 7 4.11 -2.99 -9.20
N ALA A 8 5.20 -3.67 -9.58
CA ALA A 8 6.54 -3.49 -9.04
C ALA A 8 7.12 -2.07 -9.23
N SER A 9 6.58 -1.26 -10.12
CA SER A 9 6.96 0.16 -10.27
C SER A 9 6.29 1.09 -9.25
N GLY A 10 5.38 0.59 -8.42
CA GLY A 10 4.74 1.33 -7.31
C GLY A 10 5.57 1.28 -6.04
N GLN A 11 5.33 2.22 -5.10
CA GLN A 11 6.13 2.35 -3.88
C GLN A 11 6.20 1.08 -3.01
N VAL A 12 5.13 0.28 -2.94
CA VAL A 12 5.13 -0.98 -2.18
C VAL A 12 5.78 -2.09 -2.99
N GLY A 13 5.35 -2.26 -4.25
CA GLY A 13 5.86 -3.29 -5.13
C GLY A 13 7.37 -3.16 -5.38
N HIS A 14 7.89 -1.93 -5.44
CA HIS A 14 9.31 -1.65 -5.57
C HIS A 14 10.09 -2.23 -4.39
N TYR A 15 9.75 -1.87 -3.16
CA TYR A 15 10.50 -2.35 -1.99
C TYR A 15 10.34 -3.86 -1.75
N VAL A 16 9.19 -4.45 -2.07
CA VAL A 16 9.04 -5.91 -2.07
C VAL A 16 9.99 -6.54 -3.09
N GLY A 17 10.01 -6.03 -4.33
CA GLY A 17 10.89 -6.51 -5.40
C GLY A 17 12.39 -6.33 -5.09
N TRP A 18 12.75 -5.23 -4.44
CA TRP A 18 14.13 -4.91 -4.05
C TRP A 18 14.66 -5.75 -2.87
N LEU A 19 13.77 -6.06 -1.91
CA LEU A 19 14.13 -6.87 -0.73
C LEU A 19 14.11 -8.36 -1.00
N ALA A 20 13.16 -8.87 -1.76
CA ALA A 20 12.95 -10.29 -1.92
C ALA A 20 14.17 -11.07 -2.44
N PRO A 21 14.99 -10.57 -3.39
CA PRO A 21 16.25 -11.23 -3.76
C PRO A 21 17.26 -11.34 -2.60
N LYS A 22 17.28 -10.34 -1.70
CA LYS A 22 18.16 -10.33 -0.51
C LYS A 22 17.74 -11.38 0.52
N HIS A 23 16.48 -11.82 0.46
CA HIS A 23 15.91 -12.94 1.22
C HIS A 23 15.99 -14.28 0.47
N GLY A 24 16.70 -14.36 -0.66
CA GLY A 24 16.89 -15.59 -1.43
C GLY A 24 15.70 -15.97 -2.31
N HIS A 25 14.81 -15.03 -2.63
CA HIS A 25 13.67 -15.28 -3.54
C HIS A 25 14.03 -14.91 -4.99
N HIS A 26 13.45 -15.65 -5.94
CA HIS A 26 13.44 -15.26 -7.35
C HIS A 26 12.26 -14.35 -7.64
N VAL A 27 12.51 -13.15 -8.18
CA VAL A 27 11.46 -12.14 -8.39
C VAL A 27 11.31 -11.83 -9.87
N MET A 28 10.05 -11.80 -10.33
CA MET A 28 9.66 -11.12 -11.55
C MET A 28 8.73 -9.96 -11.17
N GLY A 29 9.08 -8.76 -11.59
CA GLY A 29 8.26 -7.56 -11.41
C GLY A 29 7.51 -7.19 -12.68
N THR A 30 6.29 -6.65 -12.53
CA THR A 30 5.54 -6.10 -13.67
C THR A 30 5.15 -4.65 -13.46
N SER A 31 4.92 -3.95 -14.57
CA SER A 31 4.44 -2.57 -14.60
C SER A 31 3.56 -2.32 -15.80
N LEU A 32 2.58 -1.42 -15.69
CA LEU A 32 1.77 -0.94 -16.81
C LEU A 32 2.14 0.49 -17.20
N THR A 33 2.00 1.44 -16.25
CA THR A 33 2.05 2.87 -16.54
C THR A 33 3.42 3.50 -16.32
N ARG A 34 4.33 2.79 -15.65
CA ARG A 34 5.68 3.26 -15.32
C ARG A 34 6.71 2.20 -15.68
N PRO A 35 7.05 2.10 -16.98
CA PRO A 35 8.05 1.12 -17.42
C PRO A 35 9.39 1.43 -16.75
N ARG A 36 10.06 0.38 -16.30
CA ARG A 36 11.44 0.41 -15.77
C ARG A 36 12.21 -0.77 -16.32
N SER A 37 13.52 -0.66 -16.37
CA SER A 37 14.39 -1.77 -16.72
C SER A 37 14.10 -2.98 -15.86
N GLY A 38 14.10 -4.17 -16.44
CA GLY A 38 13.85 -5.43 -15.72
C GLY A 38 12.37 -5.72 -15.39
N LEU A 39 11.43 -4.76 -15.61
CA LEU A 39 10.00 -5.01 -15.40
C LEU A 39 9.29 -5.42 -16.70
N VAL A 40 8.46 -6.45 -16.59
CA VAL A 40 7.60 -6.91 -17.68
C VAL A 40 6.35 -6.03 -17.74
N LYS A 41 5.95 -5.64 -18.96
CA LYS A 41 4.67 -4.93 -19.13
C LYS A 41 3.51 -5.88 -18.86
N LEU A 42 2.55 -5.46 -18.05
CA LEU A 42 1.32 -6.21 -17.75
C LEU A 42 0.17 -5.25 -17.53
N ASP A 43 -0.91 -5.42 -18.28
CA ASP A 43 -2.20 -4.82 -18.02
C ASP A 43 -3.14 -5.87 -17.41
N ILE A 44 -3.42 -5.79 -16.12
CA ILE A 44 -4.28 -6.75 -15.43
C ILE A 44 -5.75 -6.71 -15.90
N THR A 45 -6.17 -5.65 -16.61
CA THR A 45 -7.50 -5.60 -17.24
C THR A 45 -7.57 -6.48 -18.49
N ARG A 46 -6.42 -6.93 -18.99
CA ARG A 46 -6.28 -7.82 -20.15
C ARG A 46 -6.07 -9.25 -19.65
N ARG A 47 -7.13 -10.04 -19.71
CA ARG A 47 -7.12 -11.44 -19.27
C ARG A 47 -6.05 -12.27 -19.98
N ASP A 48 -5.94 -12.10 -21.30
CA ASP A 48 -4.96 -12.78 -22.16
C ASP A 48 -3.51 -12.52 -21.72
N GLU A 49 -3.20 -11.29 -21.29
CA GLU A 49 -1.87 -10.95 -20.76
C GLU A 49 -1.58 -11.66 -19.43
N CYS A 50 -2.58 -11.71 -18.52
CA CYS A 50 -2.45 -12.42 -17.24
C CYS A 50 -2.24 -13.93 -17.46
N GLU A 51 -3.03 -14.57 -18.33
CA GLU A 51 -2.94 -15.99 -18.63
C GLU A 51 -1.58 -16.34 -19.28
N SER A 52 -1.11 -15.52 -20.20
CA SER A 52 0.21 -15.69 -20.84
C SER A 52 1.33 -15.63 -19.81
N LEU A 53 1.28 -14.67 -18.91
CA LEU A 53 2.30 -14.52 -17.86
C LEU A 53 2.28 -15.70 -16.88
N ALA A 54 1.10 -16.15 -16.46
CA ALA A 54 0.93 -17.31 -15.57
C ALA A 54 1.52 -18.59 -16.18
N HIS A 55 1.32 -18.78 -17.48
CA HIS A 55 1.86 -19.94 -18.20
C HIS A 55 3.40 -19.93 -18.27
N ILE A 56 3.99 -18.74 -18.49
CA ILE A 56 5.45 -18.58 -18.66
C ILE A 56 6.18 -18.65 -17.31
N PHE A 57 5.73 -17.90 -16.30
CA PHE A 57 6.52 -17.70 -15.07
C PHE A 57 6.25 -18.76 -14.01
N LYS A 58 5.02 -19.22 -13.83
CA LYS A 58 4.59 -20.20 -12.82
C LYS A 58 5.16 -19.86 -11.42
N PRO A 59 4.69 -18.77 -10.79
CA PRO A 59 5.17 -18.35 -9.48
C PRO A 59 4.69 -19.28 -8.36
N ASP A 60 5.39 -19.26 -7.21
CA ASP A 60 4.92 -19.87 -5.97
C ASP A 60 3.95 -18.92 -5.24
N ALA A 61 4.14 -17.60 -5.41
CA ALA A 61 3.22 -16.58 -4.91
C ALA A 61 3.12 -15.38 -5.85
N VAL A 62 1.92 -14.83 -5.96
CA VAL A 62 1.60 -13.60 -6.68
C VAL A 62 1.32 -12.49 -5.67
N ILE A 63 2.09 -11.40 -5.72
CA ILE A 63 1.95 -10.24 -4.87
C ILE A 63 1.32 -9.12 -5.69
N LEU A 64 0.02 -8.87 -5.48
CA LEU A 64 -0.76 -7.90 -6.24
C LEU A 64 -0.79 -6.55 -5.52
N THR A 65 0.11 -5.65 -5.93
CA THR A 65 0.16 -4.25 -5.48
C THR A 65 -0.44 -3.28 -6.50
N GLY A 66 -0.61 -3.73 -7.75
CA GLY A 66 -1.16 -2.92 -8.84
C GLY A 66 -2.63 -2.62 -8.63
N ALA A 67 -2.97 -1.33 -8.54
CA ALA A 67 -4.35 -0.85 -8.36
C ALA A 67 -4.48 0.62 -8.76
N MET A 68 -5.70 1.06 -9.04
CA MET A 68 -6.07 2.46 -9.10
C MET A 68 -6.29 2.96 -7.68
N THR A 69 -5.31 3.70 -7.12
CA THR A 69 -5.29 4.12 -5.71
C THR A 69 -5.62 5.58 -5.49
N ASN A 70 -5.73 6.39 -6.54
CA ASN A 70 -6.15 7.79 -6.42
C ASN A 70 -7.64 7.84 -6.12
N VAL A 71 -7.98 8.15 -4.87
CA VAL A 71 -9.34 8.09 -4.33
C VAL A 71 -10.28 9.06 -5.05
N GLU A 72 -9.82 10.29 -5.37
CA GLU A 72 -10.59 11.28 -6.15
C GLU A 72 -10.83 10.81 -7.59
N LYS A 73 -9.81 10.20 -8.21
CA LYS A 73 -9.97 9.65 -9.55
C LYS A 73 -10.93 8.45 -9.57
N CYS A 74 -10.89 7.59 -8.56
CA CYS A 74 -11.86 6.50 -8.42
C CYS A 74 -13.30 7.02 -8.32
N GLU A 75 -13.52 8.11 -7.59
CA GLU A 75 -14.85 8.73 -7.47
C GLU A 75 -15.31 9.39 -8.78
N ALA A 76 -14.38 10.00 -9.54
CA ALA A 76 -14.66 10.61 -10.82
C ALA A 76 -14.87 9.60 -11.97
N GLU A 77 -14.18 8.44 -11.88
CA GLU A 77 -14.16 7.39 -12.93
C GLU A 77 -14.48 6.01 -12.31
N PRO A 78 -15.70 5.80 -11.78
CA PRO A 78 -16.03 4.58 -11.02
C PRO A 78 -15.94 3.30 -11.86
N ASP A 79 -16.30 3.35 -13.14
CA ASP A 79 -16.20 2.20 -14.03
C ASP A 79 -14.76 1.79 -14.30
N LEU A 80 -13.85 2.76 -14.47
CA LEU A 80 -12.43 2.49 -14.59
C LEU A 80 -11.85 1.93 -13.28
N ALA A 81 -12.26 2.49 -12.14
CA ALA A 81 -11.84 1.99 -10.84
C ALA A 81 -12.27 0.52 -10.64
N ARG A 82 -13.51 0.18 -11.03
CA ARG A 82 -14.01 -1.19 -11.00
C ARG A 82 -13.25 -2.09 -11.98
N ALA A 83 -13.05 -1.65 -13.22
CA ALA A 83 -12.32 -2.42 -14.23
C ALA A 83 -10.91 -2.78 -13.76
N VAL A 84 -10.18 -1.83 -13.17
CA VAL A 84 -8.81 -2.08 -12.68
C VAL A 84 -8.81 -2.86 -11.37
N ASN A 85 -9.54 -2.39 -10.34
CA ASN A 85 -9.40 -2.93 -8.99
C ASN A 85 -10.18 -4.23 -8.78
N VAL A 86 -11.27 -4.45 -9.49
CA VAL A 86 -12.13 -5.64 -9.31
C VAL A 86 -11.91 -6.63 -10.44
N GLU A 87 -12.17 -6.24 -11.69
CA GLU A 87 -12.06 -7.16 -12.82
C GLU A 87 -10.60 -7.50 -13.13
N GLY A 88 -9.68 -6.53 -12.99
CA GLY A 88 -8.23 -6.81 -13.06
C GLY A 88 -7.77 -7.81 -12.00
N THR A 89 -8.25 -7.68 -10.75
CA THR A 89 -7.98 -8.66 -9.68
C THR A 89 -8.57 -10.02 -10.03
N ARG A 90 -9.79 -10.08 -10.60
CA ARG A 90 -10.42 -11.31 -11.08
C ARG A 90 -9.57 -12.00 -12.15
N ASN A 91 -9.09 -11.26 -13.15
CA ASN A 91 -8.24 -11.81 -14.21
C ASN A 91 -6.95 -12.41 -13.64
N VAL A 92 -6.32 -11.75 -12.67
CA VAL A 92 -5.14 -12.29 -11.98
C VAL A 92 -5.50 -13.58 -11.22
N ILE A 93 -6.59 -13.58 -10.45
CA ILE A 93 -7.07 -14.78 -9.72
C ILE A 93 -7.29 -15.94 -10.69
N GLU A 94 -8.03 -15.72 -11.77
CA GLU A 94 -8.37 -16.78 -12.75
C GLU A 94 -7.13 -17.32 -13.45
N ALA A 95 -6.22 -16.44 -13.88
CA ALA A 95 -4.99 -16.81 -14.56
C ALA A 95 -4.05 -17.67 -13.68
N PHE A 96 -3.90 -17.29 -12.40
CA PHE A 96 -2.95 -17.96 -11.51
C PHE A 96 -3.57 -19.10 -10.69
N SER A 97 -4.90 -19.30 -10.71
CA SER A 97 -5.57 -20.40 -10.02
C SER A 97 -5.07 -21.78 -10.47
N GLN A 98 -4.70 -21.92 -11.75
CA GLN A 98 -4.19 -23.18 -12.29
C GLN A 98 -2.72 -23.46 -11.91
N THR A 99 -2.01 -22.49 -11.39
CA THR A 99 -0.59 -22.67 -11.00
C THR A 99 -0.43 -23.16 -9.56
N GLY A 100 -1.48 -23.05 -8.72
CA GLY A 100 -1.41 -23.33 -7.29
C GLY A 100 -0.69 -22.23 -6.48
N ALA A 101 -0.36 -21.09 -7.11
CA ALA A 101 0.33 -19.98 -6.44
C ALA A 101 -0.48 -19.42 -5.27
N ALA A 102 0.20 -19.03 -4.20
CA ALA A 102 -0.42 -18.23 -3.15
C ALA A 102 -0.72 -16.81 -3.66
N MET A 103 -1.86 -16.24 -3.25
CA MET A 103 -2.26 -14.88 -3.63
C MET A 103 -2.05 -13.92 -2.47
N VAL A 104 -1.19 -12.92 -2.62
CA VAL A 104 -0.97 -11.83 -1.66
C VAL A 104 -1.57 -10.55 -2.22
N TYR A 105 -2.60 -10.05 -1.56
CA TYR A 105 -3.37 -8.89 -2.02
C TYR A 105 -3.20 -7.70 -1.09
N PHE A 106 -2.84 -6.54 -1.62
CA PHE A 106 -2.78 -5.30 -0.87
C PHE A 106 -4.13 -4.59 -0.87
N SER A 107 -4.72 -4.45 0.32
CA SER A 107 -5.94 -3.71 0.59
C SER A 107 -5.65 -2.44 1.40
N THR A 108 -6.68 -1.86 2.00
CA THR A 108 -6.66 -0.51 2.56
C THR A 108 -7.60 -0.37 3.74
N GLU A 109 -7.34 0.61 4.61
CA GLU A 109 -8.26 1.07 5.65
C GLU A 109 -9.57 1.64 5.09
N TYR A 110 -9.61 2.05 3.81
CA TYR A 110 -10.82 2.56 3.15
C TYR A 110 -11.94 1.51 3.01
N VAL A 111 -11.70 0.25 3.35
CA VAL A 111 -12.77 -0.74 3.48
C VAL A 111 -13.66 -0.49 4.70
N PHE A 112 -13.22 0.34 5.65
CA PHE A 112 -13.97 0.76 6.82
C PHE A 112 -14.61 2.14 6.62
N ASP A 113 -15.64 2.47 7.43
CA ASP A 113 -16.35 3.75 7.37
C ASP A 113 -15.66 4.89 8.17
N GLY A 114 -14.73 4.54 9.04
CA GLY A 114 -13.99 5.50 9.86
C GLY A 114 -14.77 6.09 11.03
N LYS A 115 -15.82 5.42 11.53
CA LYS A 115 -16.58 5.87 12.70
C LYS A 115 -15.99 5.38 14.01
N ASP A 116 -15.67 4.08 14.06
CA ASP A 116 -15.34 3.37 15.31
C ASP A 116 -13.88 2.86 15.34
N GLY A 117 -12.98 3.46 14.54
CA GLY A 117 -11.56 3.08 14.57
C GLY A 117 -10.88 3.37 15.93
N PRO A 118 -9.70 2.78 16.17
CA PRO A 118 -8.96 1.92 15.23
C PRO A 118 -9.56 0.52 15.08
N TYR A 119 -9.45 -0.04 13.88
CA TYR A 119 -10.09 -1.30 13.49
C TYR A 119 -9.17 -2.52 13.65
N ARG A 120 -9.81 -3.68 13.92
CA ARG A 120 -9.20 -5.02 13.87
C ARG A 120 -9.51 -5.69 12.53
N GLU A 121 -8.77 -6.77 12.22
CA GLU A 121 -8.98 -7.54 10.98
C GLU A 121 -10.37 -8.16 10.88
N ALA A 122 -10.96 -8.54 12.02
CA ALA A 122 -12.29 -9.16 12.09
C ALA A 122 -13.45 -8.14 12.11
N ASP A 123 -13.18 -6.85 12.23
CA ASP A 123 -14.25 -5.85 12.26
C ASP A 123 -14.97 -5.78 10.92
N PRO A 124 -16.29 -5.51 10.91
CA PRO A 124 -17.07 -5.47 9.69
C PRO A 124 -16.63 -4.32 8.79
N ILE A 125 -16.54 -4.59 7.49
CA ILE A 125 -16.18 -3.61 6.48
C ILE A 125 -17.42 -2.86 5.99
N HIS A 126 -17.32 -1.51 5.92
CA HIS A 126 -18.38 -0.61 5.46
C HIS A 126 -17.78 0.55 4.65
N PRO A 127 -17.34 0.28 3.38
CA PRO A 127 -16.66 1.30 2.58
C PRO A 127 -17.60 2.44 2.18
N ILE A 128 -17.14 3.67 2.33
CA ILE A 128 -17.93 4.88 2.06
C ILE A 128 -17.56 5.60 0.75
N SER A 129 -16.50 5.17 0.06
CA SER A 129 -16.02 5.72 -1.22
C SER A 129 -15.99 4.67 -2.32
N VAL A 130 -15.93 5.08 -3.58
CA VAL A 130 -15.75 4.16 -4.74
C VAL A 130 -14.46 3.35 -4.57
N TYR A 131 -13.35 4.00 -4.20
CA TYR A 131 -12.09 3.31 -3.94
C TYR A 131 -12.26 2.19 -2.90
N GLY A 132 -12.80 2.54 -1.73
CA GLY A 132 -13.04 1.57 -0.66
C GLY A 132 -13.94 0.40 -1.10
N ARG A 133 -15.04 0.68 -1.82
CA ARG A 133 -15.93 -0.36 -2.36
C ARG A 133 -15.20 -1.29 -3.33
N THR A 134 -14.42 -0.75 -4.28
CA THR A 134 -13.68 -1.59 -5.22
C THR A 134 -12.62 -2.46 -4.54
N LYS A 135 -11.98 -1.95 -3.46
CA LYS A 135 -11.02 -2.73 -2.67
C LYS A 135 -11.73 -3.83 -1.87
N ALA A 136 -12.88 -3.54 -1.27
CA ALA A 136 -13.70 -4.53 -0.54
C ALA A 136 -14.25 -5.63 -1.49
N ASP A 137 -14.72 -5.26 -2.68
CA ASP A 137 -15.13 -6.22 -3.71
C ASP A 137 -13.99 -7.15 -4.12
N ALA A 138 -12.78 -6.61 -4.26
CA ALA A 138 -11.60 -7.40 -4.57
C ALA A 138 -11.20 -8.33 -3.39
N GLU A 139 -11.27 -7.87 -2.12
CA GLU A 139 -11.10 -8.77 -0.96
C GLU A 139 -12.05 -9.96 -1.00
N ASN A 140 -13.33 -9.72 -1.35
CA ASN A 140 -14.32 -10.78 -1.50
C ASN A 140 -13.98 -11.79 -2.61
N LEU A 141 -13.31 -11.36 -3.68
CA LEU A 141 -12.80 -12.26 -4.71
C LEU A 141 -11.63 -13.10 -4.19
N ILE A 142 -10.69 -12.47 -3.49
CA ILE A 142 -9.52 -13.13 -2.89
C ILE A 142 -9.96 -14.18 -1.85
N CYS A 143 -10.93 -13.87 -0.99
CA CYS A 143 -11.45 -14.83 0.00
C CYS A 143 -12.10 -16.07 -0.63
N LYS A 144 -12.50 -16.00 -1.90
CA LYS A 144 -13.06 -17.13 -2.66
C LYS A 144 -12.02 -17.87 -3.50
N TYR A 145 -10.74 -17.40 -3.46
CA TYR A 145 -9.65 -18.06 -4.17
C TYR A 145 -9.43 -19.47 -3.60
N PRO A 146 -9.32 -20.50 -4.46
CA PRO A 146 -9.31 -21.90 -4.00
C PRO A 146 -8.02 -22.37 -3.33
N HIS A 147 -6.97 -21.54 -3.37
CA HIS A 147 -5.68 -21.83 -2.80
C HIS A 147 -5.35 -20.90 -1.64
N ARG A 148 -4.08 -20.85 -1.25
CA ARG A 148 -3.57 -20.02 -0.16
C ARG A 148 -3.66 -18.54 -0.52
N TRP A 149 -4.18 -17.72 0.40
CA TRP A 149 -4.25 -16.28 0.21
C TRP A 149 -3.93 -15.51 1.50
N LEU A 150 -3.39 -14.31 1.29
CA LEU A 150 -3.05 -13.34 2.31
C LEU A 150 -3.55 -11.97 1.86
N ILE A 151 -4.41 -11.32 2.64
CA ILE A 151 -4.83 -9.93 2.46
C ILE A 151 -4.07 -9.07 3.44
N ILE A 152 -3.36 -8.07 2.93
CA ILE A 152 -2.65 -7.06 3.72
C ILE A 152 -3.41 -5.75 3.63
N ARG A 153 -4.11 -5.34 4.70
CA ARG A 153 -4.68 -4.01 4.82
C ARG A 153 -3.64 -3.07 5.40
N THR A 154 -3.41 -1.96 4.72
CA THR A 154 -2.44 -0.93 5.12
C THR A 154 -3.05 0.46 4.98
N THR A 155 -2.39 1.49 5.49
CA THR A 155 -2.90 2.87 5.49
C THR A 155 -1.76 3.87 5.33
N VAL A 156 -2.03 4.98 4.63
CA VAL A 156 -1.13 6.13 4.51
C VAL A 156 0.33 5.72 4.31
N VAL A 157 0.56 4.91 3.28
CA VAL A 157 1.91 4.42 2.97
C VAL A 157 2.79 5.59 2.55
N TYR A 158 3.93 5.75 3.22
CA TYR A 158 4.91 6.82 3.00
C TYR A 158 6.34 6.29 2.96
N GLY A 159 7.24 7.11 2.51
CA GLY A 159 8.67 6.84 2.40
C GLY A 159 9.23 7.44 1.13
N TYR A 160 10.48 7.15 0.82
CA TYR A 160 11.08 7.62 -0.42
C TYR A 160 10.37 6.98 -1.63
N GLU A 161 9.98 7.80 -2.58
CA GLU A 161 9.61 7.43 -3.95
C GLU A 161 9.82 8.63 -4.87
N PRO A 162 10.42 8.42 -6.05
CA PRO A 162 10.92 9.54 -6.87
C PRO A 162 9.84 10.41 -7.47
N ASP A 163 8.61 9.88 -7.66
CA ASP A 163 7.49 10.63 -8.28
C ASP A 163 6.83 11.65 -7.34
N GLY A 164 7.16 11.63 -6.02
CA GLY A 164 6.64 12.57 -5.05
C GLY A 164 5.12 12.44 -4.79
N ARG A 165 4.55 11.23 -4.92
CA ARG A 165 3.09 11.04 -4.89
C ARG A 165 2.51 10.82 -3.50
N ASN A 166 3.28 10.23 -2.57
CA ASN A 166 2.80 10.02 -1.22
C ASN A 166 2.84 11.31 -0.39
N PHE A 167 2.06 11.36 0.67
CA PHE A 167 1.89 12.53 1.51
C PHE A 167 3.22 13.07 2.05
N PHE A 168 4.11 12.19 2.49
CA PHE A 168 5.43 12.56 3.01
C PHE A 168 6.26 13.30 1.95
N MET A 169 6.39 12.73 0.75
CA MET A 169 7.16 13.34 -0.34
C MET A 169 6.55 14.65 -0.82
N GLN A 170 5.20 14.74 -0.90
CA GLN A 170 4.50 15.98 -1.24
C GLN A 170 4.81 17.08 -0.21
N LEU A 171 4.70 16.78 1.08
CA LEU A 171 4.99 17.73 2.15
C LEU A 171 6.46 18.16 2.11
N LEU A 172 7.39 17.21 2.03
CA LEU A 172 8.82 17.47 1.98
C LEU A 172 9.20 18.40 0.81
N ASN A 173 8.67 18.11 -0.39
CA ASN A 173 8.95 18.88 -1.60
C ASN A 173 8.39 20.31 -1.54
N ARG A 174 7.19 20.49 -0.97
CA ARG A 174 6.58 21.83 -0.81
C ARG A 174 7.31 22.64 0.27
N PHE A 175 7.55 22.06 1.43
CA PHE A 175 8.14 22.77 2.56
C PHE A 175 9.59 23.18 2.31
N ARG A 176 10.35 22.39 1.56
CA ARG A 176 11.69 22.81 1.07
C ARG A 176 11.68 24.05 0.17
N LYS A 177 10.53 24.34 -0.46
CA LYS A 177 10.31 25.55 -1.27
C LYS A 177 9.65 26.68 -0.50
N GLY A 178 9.36 26.51 0.79
CA GLY A 178 8.63 27.48 1.61
C GLY A 178 7.12 27.56 1.28
N GLU A 179 6.56 26.56 0.58
CA GLU A 179 5.16 26.53 0.19
C GLU A 179 4.29 25.91 1.29
N PRO A 180 3.24 26.58 1.79
CA PRO A 180 2.36 26.02 2.79
C PRO A 180 1.49 24.89 2.23
N MET A 181 1.01 24.01 3.13
CA MET A 181 0.13 22.90 2.77
C MET A 181 -1.07 22.83 3.71
N ARG A 182 -2.29 22.77 3.14
CA ARG A 182 -3.52 22.48 3.88
C ARG A 182 -3.53 21.00 4.27
N VAL A 183 -3.63 20.71 5.57
CA VAL A 183 -3.54 19.36 6.12
C VAL A 183 -4.79 19.07 6.95
N PRO A 184 -5.54 17.98 6.67
CA PRO A 184 -6.74 17.67 7.43
C PRO A 184 -6.42 17.36 8.90
N SER A 185 -7.12 18.02 9.81
CA SER A 185 -6.92 17.86 11.25
C SER A 185 -7.76 16.76 11.86
N ASP A 186 -8.80 16.32 11.16
CA ASP A 186 -9.84 15.38 11.58
C ASP A 186 -9.70 13.98 10.92
N GLN A 187 -8.61 13.71 10.20
CA GLN A 187 -8.30 12.38 9.66
C GLN A 187 -7.26 11.69 10.53
N PHE A 188 -7.63 10.54 11.12
CA PHE A 188 -6.76 9.68 11.94
C PHE A 188 -6.47 8.37 11.21
N SER A 189 -5.21 7.96 11.19
CA SER A 189 -4.73 6.75 10.53
C SER A 189 -3.45 6.24 11.18
N SER A 190 -2.93 5.11 10.73
CA SER A 190 -1.64 4.54 11.15
C SER A 190 -0.61 4.69 10.03
N PRO A 191 0.12 5.84 9.91
CA PRO A 191 1.05 6.05 8.80
C PRO A 191 2.08 4.92 8.71
N THR A 192 2.23 4.36 7.52
CA THR A 192 2.97 3.12 7.28
C THR A 192 4.21 3.37 6.42
N PHE A 193 5.39 3.04 6.94
CA PHE A 193 6.64 3.16 6.18
C PHE A 193 6.71 2.07 5.11
N ASN A 194 6.87 2.47 3.85
CA ASN A 194 6.81 1.57 2.69
C ASN A 194 7.87 0.45 2.74
N PHE A 195 9.08 0.74 3.23
CA PHE A 195 10.14 -0.25 3.39
C PHE A 195 9.79 -1.27 4.49
N ASN A 196 9.31 -0.81 5.65
CA ASN A 196 8.90 -1.69 6.75
C ASN A 196 7.66 -2.53 6.38
N LEU A 197 6.73 -1.96 5.60
CA LEU A 197 5.62 -2.70 5.02
C LEU A 197 6.09 -3.85 4.11
N ALA A 198 7.12 -3.60 3.29
CA ALA A 198 7.69 -4.63 2.43
C ALA A 198 8.39 -5.74 3.23
N GLN A 199 9.15 -5.38 4.28
CA GLN A 199 9.76 -6.34 5.21
C GLN A 199 8.69 -7.22 5.87
N ALA A 200 7.62 -6.61 6.41
CA ALA A 200 6.53 -7.33 7.05
C ALA A 200 5.79 -8.25 6.04
N THR A 201 5.61 -7.79 4.80
CA THR A 201 5.00 -8.60 3.74
C THR A 201 5.81 -9.86 3.47
N LEU A 202 7.13 -9.75 3.29
CA LEU A 202 8.01 -10.90 3.08
C LEU A 202 8.02 -11.81 4.29
N GLY A 203 8.11 -11.25 5.50
CA GLY A 203 8.06 -12.03 6.74
C GLY A 203 6.76 -12.84 6.91
N LEU A 204 5.60 -12.31 6.52
CA LEU A 204 4.33 -13.04 6.52
C LEU A 204 4.30 -14.15 5.47
N ILE A 205 4.84 -13.90 4.27
CA ILE A 205 4.95 -14.90 3.21
C ILE A 205 5.86 -16.06 3.64
N GLU A 206 7.02 -15.77 4.20
CA GLU A 206 8.03 -16.75 4.64
C GLU A 206 7.53 -17.63 5.77
N ARG A 207 6.59 -17.14 6.59
CA ARG A 207 5.93 -17.88 7.67
C ARG A 207 4.64 -18.58 7.25
N ASP A 208 4.35 -18.55 5.94
CA ASP A 208 3.12 -19.15 5.40
C ASP A 208 1.82 -18.61 6.03
N CYS A 209 1.82 -17.34 6.47
CA CYS A 209 0.65 -16.69 7.07
C CYS A 209 -0.49 -16.58 6.07
N LEU A 210 -1.71 -16.90 6.50
CA LEU A 210 -2.92 -16.90 5.69
C LEU A 210 -4.02 -16.06 6.32
N GLY A 211 -4.94 -15.58 5.48
CA GLY A 211 -6.06 -14.75 5.92
C GLY A 211 -5.75 -13.27 5.86
N THR A 212 -6.46 -12.46 6.63
CA THR A 212 -6.31 -11.00 6.64
C THR A 212 -5.39 -10.55 7.77
N TYR A 213 -4.46 -9.65 7.45
CA TYR A 213 -3.54 -9.00 8.37
C TYR A 213 -3.57 -7.48 8.17
N HIS A 214 -3.51 -6.74 9.28
CA HIS A 214 -3.24 -5.31 9.27
C HIS A 214 -1.73 -5.08 9.38
N VAL A 215 -1.13 -4.49 8.36
CA VAL A 215 0.29 -4.11 8.34
C VAL A 215 0.37 -2.59 8.20
N ALA A 216 0.61 -1.92 9.29
CA ALA A 216 0.64 -0.46 9.38
C ALA A 216 1.65 -0.01 10.44
N GLY A 217 1.94 1.29 10.50
CA GLY A 217 2.70 1.84 11.62
C GLY A 217 1.96 1.59 12.94
N GLU A 218 2.70 1.26 13.99
CA GLU A 218 2.15 0.91 15.32
C GLU A 218 1.20 1.98 15.89
N ARG A 219 1.42 3.26 15.54
CA ARG A 219 0.73 4.37 16.18
C ARG A 219 -0.34 5.02 15.31
N VAL A 220 -1.55 5.12 15.85
CA VAL A 220 -2.62 5.94 15.27
C VAL A 220 -2.37 7.42 15.59
N MET A 221 -2.47 8.29 14.59
CA MET A 221 -2.31 9.73 14.74
C MET A 221 -3.10 10.51 13.70
N SER A 222 -3.36 11.80 13.96
CA SER A 222 -3.96 12.67 12.97
C SER A 222 -2.97 12.99 11.84
N ARG A 223 -3.50 13.40 10.69
CA ARG A 223 -2.66 13.82 9.55
C ARG A 223 -1.79 15.03 9.91
N VAL A 224 -2.30 15.94 10.76
CA VAL A 224 -1.52 17.08 11.29
C VAL A 224 -0.38 16.62 12.18
N GLN A 225 -0.63 15.69 13.11
CA GLN A 225 0.42 15.12 13.96
C GLN A 225 1.51 14.43 13.13
N PHE A 226 1.12 13.72 12.08
CA PHE A 226 2.09 13.11 11.17
C PHE A 226 2.92 14.16 10.42
N ALA A 227 2.28 15.23 9.91
CA ALA A 227 2.99 16.35 9.28
C ALA A 227 3.99 17.01 10.25
N GLN A 228 3.59 17.24 11.49
CA GLN A 228 4.46 17.78 12.54
C GLN A 228 5.66 16.85 12.84
N THR A 229 5.44 15.55 12.89
CA THR A 229 6.51 14.56 13.06
C THR A 229 7.52 14.62 11.90
N ILE A 230 7.04 14.74 10.67
CA ILE A 230 7.89 14.92 9.48
C ILE A 230 8.73 16.21 9.61
N CYS A 231 8.09 17.33 9.98
CA CYS A 231 8.78 18.60 10.16
C CYS A 231 9.89 18.51 11.22
N THR A 232 9.59 17.87 12.34
CA THR A 232 10.58 17.68 13.44
C THR A 232 11.78 16.89 12.95
N VAL A 233 11.57 15.73 12.32
CA VAL A 233 12.65 14.84 11.89
C VAL A 233 13.47 15.46 10.75
N PHE A 234 12.83 16.12 9.78
CA PHE A 234 13.49 16.69 8.60
C PHE A 234 13.86 18.18 8.77
N HIS A 235 13.69 18.75 9.96
CA HIS A 235 14.01 20.16 10.28
C HIS A 235 13.32 21.16 9.33
N LEU A 236 12.03 20.94 9.09
CA LEU A 236 11.21 21.81 8.25
C LEU A 236 10.39 22.81 9.10
N ASP A 237 9.95 23.90 8.48
CA ASP A 237 9.16 24.91 9.15
C ASP A 237 7.74 24.42 9.43
N HIS A 238 7.39 24.29 10.72
CA HIS A 238 6.07 23.88 11.18
C HIS A 238 4.94 24.87 10.85
N HIS A 239 5.30 26.17 10.64
CA HIS A 239 4.30 27.21 10.30
C HIS A 239 3.72 27.02 8.89
N LEU A 240 4.36 26.22 8.04
CA LEU A 240 3.84 25.86 6.71
C LEU A 240 2.68 24.85 6.77
N ILE A 241 2.45 24.20 7.91
CA ILE A 241 1.27 23.35 8.12
C ILE A 241 0.05 24.24 8.35
N GLN A 242 -0.96 24.12 7.49
CA GLN A 242 -2.24 24.79 7.64
C GLN A 242 -3.32 23.76 7.99
N PRO A 243 -3.62 23.55 9.29
CA PRO A 243 -4.67 22.62 9.71
C PRO A 243 -6.05 23.09 9.21
N VAL A 244 -6.80 22.19 8.62
CA VAL A 244 -8.17 22.46 8.13
C VAL A 244 -9.06 21.24 8.40
N ALA A 245 -10.36 21.41 8.45
CA ALA A 245 -11.28 20.28 8.44
C ALA A 245 -11.31 19.61 7.05
N THR A 246 -11.53 18.29 7.02
CA THR A 246 -11.65 17.55 5.75
C THR A 246 -12.71 18.16 4.82
N ALA A 247 -13.83 18.62 5.37
CA ALA A 247 -14.90 19.27 4.63
C ALA A 247 -14.45 20.54 3.86
N GLU A 248 -13.42 21.22 4.37
CA GLU A 248 -12.89 22.43 3.73
C GLU A 248 -11.95 22.14 2.56
N LEU A 249 -11.53 20.88 2.37
CA LEU A 249 -10.62 20.50 1.27
C LEU A 249 -11.32 20.37 -0.09
N GLY A 250 -12.66 20.38 -0.12
CA GLY A 250 -13.44 20.27 -1.35
C GLY A 250 -13.27 18.92 -2.07
N GLN A 251 -12.88 17.87 -1.32
CA GLN A 251 -12.74 16.51 -1.85
C GLN A 251 -14.11 15.94 -2.19
N LYS A 252 -14.25 15.29 -3.36
CA LYS A 252 -15.51 14.67 -3.80
C LYS A 252 -15.73 13.31 -3.14
N ALA A 253 -14.66 12.53 -3.01
CA ALA A 253 -14.72 11.22 -2.39
C ALA A 253 -14.83 11.34 -0.86
N ALA A 254 -15.75 10.59 -0.25
CA ALA A 254 -15.84 10.47 1.20
C ALA A 254 -14.56 9.82 1.79
N ARG A 255 -14.11 10.35 2.93
CA ARG A 255 -12.91 9.87 3.64
C ARG A 255 -13.30 9.26 4.99
N PRO A 256 -12.83 8.04 5.32
CA PRO A 256 -12.97 7.53 6.68
C PRO A 256 -12.11 8.38 7.62
N LEU A 257 -12.75 9.07 8.58
CA LEU A 257 -12.05 10.05 9.41
C LEU A 257 -11.22 9.41 10.53
N ASN A 258 -11.70 8.32 11.11
CA ASN A 258 -10.99 7.58 12.15
C ASN A 258 -10.76 6.12 11.68
N ALA A 259 -9.76 5.92 10.83
CA ALA A 259 -9.49 4.64 10.19
C ALA A 259 -8.11 4.04 10.54
N GLY A 260 -7.64 4.28 11.77
CA GLY A 260 -6.45 3.61 12.29
C GLY A 260 -6.61 2.09 12.25
N LEU A 261 -5.51 1.36 12.08
CA LEU A 261 -5.48 -0.09 12.05
C LEU A 261 -4.73 -0.62 13.29
N LEU A 262 -5.33 -1.59 13.99
CA LEU A 262 -4.65 -2.33 15.05
C LEU A 262 -3.80 -3.43 14.41
N VAL A 263 -2.54 -3.54 14.83
CA VAL A 263 -1.53 -4.40 14.19
C VAL A 263 -1.07 -5.57 15.07
N SER A 264 -1.72 -5.79 16.22
CA SER A 264 -1.31 -6.79 17.21
C SER A 264 -1.26 -8.22 16.67
N LYS A 265 -2.09 -8.57 15.67
CA LYS A 265 -2.03 -9.85 15.00
C LYS A 265 -0.71 -10.01 14.24
N THR A 266 -0.32 -9.01 13.47
CA THR A 266 0.94 -8.99 12.71
C THR A 266 2.16 -9.00 13.63
N GLU A 267 2.14 -8.21 14.70
CA GLU A 267 3.22 -8.21 15.72
C GLU A 267 3.37 -9.57 16.41
N GLY A 268 2.26 -10.26 16.66
CA GLY A 268 2.28 -11.61 17.22
C GLY A 268 2.96 -12.64 16.33
N GLU A 269 2.82 -12.51 15.00
CA GLU A 269 3.47 -13.36 14.00
C GLU A 269 4.92 -12.96 13.72
N LEU A 270 5.19 -11.65 13.63
CA LEU A 270 6.49 -11.09 13.25
C LEU A 270 7.27 -10.58 14.48
N ARG A 271 7.45 -11.42 15.51
CA ARG A 271 8.09 -11.02 16.79
C ARG A 271 9.52 -10.49 16.65
N ASP A 272 10.19 -10.83 15.57
CA ASP A 272 11.55 -10.43 15.21
C ASP A 272 11.60 -9.18 14.32
N LEU A 273 10.44 -8.65 13.90
CA LEU A 273 10.30 -7.45 13.08
C LEU A 273 9.35 -6.46 13.73
N ALA A 274 9.85 -5.32 14.20
CA ALA A 274 9.02 -4.25 14.71
C ALA A 274 8.28 -3.51 13.58
N LEU A 275 6.98 -3.28 13.75
CA LEU A 275 6.22 -2.31 12.95
C LEU A 275 6.53 -0.92 13.50
N LEU A 276 7.38 -0.18 12.81
CA LEU A 276 7.98 1.05 13.33
C LEU A 276 6.93 2.16 13.55
N PRO A 277 6.96 2.83 14.70
CA PRO A 277 6.18 4.06 14.88
C PRO A 277 6.74 5.16 13.95
N PRO A 278 5.89 6.11 13.49
CA PRO A 278 6.26 7.08 12.45
C PRO A 278 7.55 7.86 12.72
N HIS A 279 7.83 8.24 13.96
CA HIS A 279 9.06 8.97 14.30
C HIS A 279 10.31 8.11 14.02
N ALA A 280 10.36 6.88 14.53
CA ALA A 280 11.50 5.98 14.33
C ALA A 280 11.69 5.62 12.84
N ALA A 281 10.59 5.38 12.12
CA ALA A 281 10.61 5.11 10.69
C ALA A 281 11.12 6.31 9.86
N LEU A 282 10.76 7.54 10.24
CA LEU A 282 11.25 8.76 9.58
C LEU A 282 12.74 9.01 9.87
N GLU A 283 13.21 8.72 11.08
CA GLU A 283 14.63 8.78 11.40
C GLU A 283 15.43 7.75 10.59
N ASP A 284 14.93 6.52 10.47
CA ASP A 284 15.54 5.49 9.64
C ASP A 284 15.55 5.89 8.16
N LEU A 285 14.43 6.42 7.66
CA LEU A 285 14.33 6.95 6.29
C LEU A 285 15.35 8.07 6.05
N LYS A 286 15.48 9.02 6.98
CA LYS A 286 16.43 10.13 6.87
C LYS A 286 17.89 9.64 6.88
N LYS A 287 18.21 8.73 7.77
CA LYS A 287 19.55 8.14 7.90
C LYS A 287 19.98 7.37 6.64
N ASN A 288 19.04 6.65 6.03
CA ASN A 288 19.29 5.77 4.88
C ASN A 288 18.78 6.36 3.56
N TRP A 289 18.60 7.69 3.48
CA TRP A 289 18.01 8.37 2.33
C TRP A 289 18.64 8.00 1.00
N ASP A 290 19.98 8.05 0.92
CA ASP A 290 20.71 7.77 -0.31
C ASP A 290 20.58 6.30 -0.73
N THR A 291 20.54 5.37 0.23
CA THR A 291 20.28 3.95 -0.04
C THR A 291 18.90 3.73 -0.65
N PHE A 292 17.88 4.40 -0.08
CA PHE A 292 16.52 4.31 -0.63
C PHE A 292 16.42 4.99 -2.00
N ALA A 293 17.11 6.11 -2.21
CA ALA A 293 17.15 6.78 -3.51
C ALA A 293 17.82 5.89 -4.57
N ALA A 294 19.01 5.35 -4.26
CA ALA A 294 19.73 4.46 -5.17
C ALA A 294 18.97 3.20 -5.55
N SER A 295 18.16 2.63 -4.62
CA SER A 295 17.33 1.45 -4.93
C SER A 295 16.36 1.66 -6.08
N TRP A 296 16.01 2.90 -6.40
CA TRP A 296 15.09 3.25 -7.49
C TRP A 296 15.78 3.45 -8.83
N GLU A 297 17.10 3.49 -8.85
CA GLU A 297 17.94 3.57 -10.06
C GLU A 297 18.38 2.19 -10.56
N GLU A 298 18.36 1.18 -9.68
CA GLU A 298 18.62 -0.23 -9.99
C GLU A 298 17.45 -0.85 -10.79
#